data_ee6c3b78753ffd2f8250bc3db6612e03
#
_entry.id   ee6c3b78753ffd2f8250bc3db6612e03
#
_cell.length_a   1.000
_cell.length_b   1.000
_cell.length_c   1.000
_cell.angle_alpha   90.00
_cell.angle_beta   90.00
_cell.angle_gamma   90.00
#
_symmetry.space_group_name_H-M   'P 1'
#
loop_
_entity.id
_entity.type
_entity.pdbx_description
1 polymer ?
#
loop_
_entity_poly.entity_id
_entity_poly.type
_entity_poly.pdbx_seq_one_letter_code
_entity_poly.pdbx_strand_id
1 'polypeptide(L)'
;HKNGKIIAPYSKFTVSMRVAHKKPIVNLPSVSAPYGEYVRPLLTCDDGYILCGSDISSLENYIAANLTYKYKPEILEQLNDPDYDSHIEMAVFSGLMTQEDADFFIENKKSEDKDVQNRVYELSKKRKIAKVVNYSSLFGIGAKKLSDDLGIPIREAKKLLKSFWKLNNHVVKFINNDLLEKTTSDKRTWIRNPISGFYLPCSADHKKFNLAVQSLGSLVTQMWIGFIVDAGLQPSLSMHDEVVIIIKDNKEEREKTKKILEESMEKVNNIFNFAARISIDVQFGKTYADIH
;
A
#
# COMPACT_ATOMS: atom_id res chain seq x y z
N HIS A 1 -26.12 14.34 8.66
CA HIS A 1 -25.41 14.11 9.93
C HIS A 1 -26.32 14.46 11.11
N LYS A 2 -26.27 13.68 12.18
CA LYS A 2 -26.93 14.02 13.44
C LYS A 2 -25.87 14.48 14.44
N ASN A 3 -26.13 15.58 15.15
CA ASN A 3 -25.27 16.09 16.22
C ASN A 3 -23.81 16.37 15.79
N GLY A 4 -23.59 16.94 14.61
CA GLY A 4 -22.25 17.26 14.11
C GLY A 4 -21.39 16.08 13.70
N LYS A 5 -21.86 14.84 13.88
CA LYS A 5 -21.09 13.62 13.53
C LYS A 5 -21.38 13.16 12.12
N ILE A 6 -20.33 12.80 11.38
CA ILE A 6 -20.42 12.18 10.07
C ILE A 6 -20.23 10.65 10.24
N ILE A 7 -21.16 9.90 9.67
CA ILE A 7 -21.10 8.44 9.72
C ILE A 7 -20.40 7.92 8.47
N ALA A 8 -19.40 7.06 8.63
CA ALA A 8 -18.71 6.34 7.56
C ALA A 8 -19.14 4.85 7.54
N PRO A 9 -20.31 4.53 6.95
CA PRO A 9 -20.85 3.17 7.04
C PRO A 9 -20.15 2.21 6.11
N TYR A 10 -20.03 0.97 6.55
CA TYR A 10 -19.60 -0.16 5.73
C TYR A 10 -20.77 -0.68 4.87
N SER A 11 -20.43 -1.32 3.74
CA SER A 11 -21.45 -1.94 2.87
C SER A 11 -21.36 -3.44 2.79
N LYS A 12 -20.19 -3.97 2.44
CA LYS A 12 -19.92 -5.42 2.24
C LYS A 12 -18.42 -5.70 2.22
N PHE A 13 -18.05 -6.96 2.22
CA PHE A 13 -16.71 -7.37 1.84
C PHE A 13 -16.58 -7.46 0.31
N THR A 14 -15.43 -7.04 -0.20
CA THR A 14 -15.04 -7.25 -1.60
C THR A 14 -14.55 -8.68 -1.81
N VAL A 15 -14.25 -9.06 -3.05
CA VAL A 15 -13.65 -10.37 -3.39
C VAL A 15 -12.32 -10.60 -2.67
N SER A 16 -11.55 -9.53 -2.44
CA SER A 16 -10.29 -9.56 -1.70
C SER A 16 -10.48 -9.46 -0.17
N MET A 17 -11.67 -9.66 0.35
CA MET A 17 -12.03 -9.54 1.77
C MET A 17 -11.86 -8.12 2.36
N ARG A 18 -11.52 -7.12 1.54
CA ARG A 18 -11.50 -5.72 1.99
C ARG A 18 -12.91 -5.24 2.30
N VAL A 19 -13.03 -4.46 3.36
CA VAL A 19 -14.29 -3.78 3.69
C VAL A 19 -14.57 -2.70 2.66
N ALA A 20 -15.74 -2.73 2.06
CA ALA A 20 -16.20 -1.68 1.16
C ALA A 20 -16.95 -0.61 1.95
N HIS A 21 -16.45 0.60 1.89
CA HIS A 21 -17.03 1.77 2.54
C HIS A 21 -18.06 2.45 1.64
N LYS A 22 -19.03 3.11 2.26
CA LYS A 22 -19.96 4.01 1.56
C LYS A 22 -19.45 5.46 1.63
N LYS A 23 -19.79 6.24 0.60
CA LYS A 23 -19.55 7.69 0.62
C LYS A 23 -20.21 8.34 1.87
N PRO A 24 -19.73 9.51 2.36
CA PRO A 24 -18.82 10.44 1.67
C PRO A 24 -17.33 10.30 2.05
N ILE A 25 -17.00 9.73 3.22
CA ILE A 25 -15.65 9.85 3.82
C ILE A 25 -14.58 9.16 2.97
N VAL A 26 -14.87 7.99 2.39
CA VAL A 26 -13.91 7.19 1.64
C VAL A 26 -13.31 7.89 0.40
N ASN A 27 -13.95 8.95 -0.06
CA ASN A 27 -13.54 9.67 -1.28
C ASN A 27 -13.03 11.10 -0.98
N LEU A 28 -12.60 11.37 0.25
CA LEU A 28 -11.98 12.66 0.56
C LEU A 28 -10.68 12.81 -0.24
N PRO A 29 -10.46 13.96 -0.89
CA PRO A 29 -9.22 14.24 -1.58
C PRO A 29 -8.05 14.24 -0.58
N SER A 30 -6.85 13.84 -1.02
CA SER A 30 -5.64 14.00 -0.20
C SER A 30 -5.37 15.48 0.08
N VAL A 31 -4.62 15.80 1.14
CA VAL A 31 -4.29 17.19 1.49
C VAL A 31 -3.65 17.93 0.29
N SER A 32 -2.81 17.26 -0.47
CA SER A 32 -2.12 17.80 -1.66
C SER A 32 -3.00 17.87 -2.92
N ALA A 33 -4.20 17.28 -2.90
CA ALA A 33 -5.13 17.32 -4.03
C ALA A 33 -6.02 18.59 -3.97
N PRO A 34 -6.58 19.05 -5.11
CA PRO A 34 -7.51 20.16 -5.12
C PRO A 34 -8.63 19.98 -4.08
N TYR A 35 -8.88 21.02 -3.31
CA TYR A 35 -9.85 21.08 -2.21
C TYR A 35 -9.54 20.22 -0.98
N GLY A 36 -8.50 19.39 -0.97
CA GLY A 36 -8.14 18.54 0.18
C GLY A 36 -7.80 19.35 1.42
N GLU A 37 -7.02 20.41 1.24
CA GLU A 37 -6.64 21.36 2.30
C GLU A 37 -7.83 22.10 2.96
N TYR A 38 -8.97 22.20 2.26
CA TYR A 38 -10.19 22.84 2.79
C TYR A 38 -11.15 21.83 3.41
N VAL A 39 -11.23 20.61 2.89
CA VAL A 39 -12.23 19.61 3.28
C VAL A 39 -11.77 18.80 4.48
N ARG A 40 -10.50 18.37 4.51
CA ARG A 40 -9.98 17.54 5.60
C ARG A 40 -9.96 18.22 6.96
N PRO A 41 -9.63 19.53 7.10
CA PRO A 41 -9.72 20.23 8.38
C PRO A 41 -11.12 20.33 8.97
N LEU A 42 -12.17 20.13 8.16
CA LEU A 42 -13.55 20.11 8.65
C LEU A 42 -13.89 18.89 9.53
N LEU A 43 -13.10 17.85 9.43
CA LEU A 43 -13.20 16.68 10.30
C LEU A 43 -12.28 16.88 11.50
N THR A 44 -12.86 17.09 12.66
CA THR A 44 -12.18 17.44 13.91
C THR A 44 -12.80 16.69 15.09
N CYS A 45 -12.25 16.85 16.26
CA CYS A 45 -12.79 16.36 17.53
C CYS A 45 -13.17 17.51 18.47
N ASP A 46 -13.90 17.17 19.53
CA ASP A 46 -14.33 18.12 20.55
C ASP A 46 -13.13 18.72 21.32
N ASP A 47 -13.34 19.86 21.97
CA ASP A 47 -12.34 20.50 22.83
C ASP A 47 -11.89 19.56 23.96
N GLY A 48 -10.59 19.59 24.27
CA GLY A 48 -9.98 18.68 25.24
C GLY A 48 -9.62 17.29 24.68
N TYR A 49 -9.94 17.03 23.40
CA TYR A 49 -9.59 15.80 22.69
C TYR A 49 -8.66 16.07 21.51
N ILE A 50 -8.04 15.00 21.01
CA ILE A 50 -7.16 15.00 19.83
C ILE A 50 -7.41 13.74 19.00
N LEU A 51 -7.25 13.86 17.69
CA LEU A 51 -7.22 12.71 16.80
C LEU A 51 -5.85 12.03 16.87
N CYS A 52 -5.87 10.73 17.01
CA CYS A 52 -4.74 9.84 16.78
C CYS A 52 -5.00 9.09 15.47
N GLY A 53 -4.31 9.47 14.40
CA GLY A 53 -4.30 8.74 13.13
C GLY A 53 -3.16 7.73 13.12
N SER A 54 -3.43 6.53 12.65
CA SER A 54 -2.39 5.53 12.43
C SER A 54 -2.66 4.78 11.14
N ASP A 55 -1.62 4.71 10.30
CA ASP A 55 -1.63 4.03 9.01
C ASP A 55 -0.61 2.89 8.99
N ILE A 56 -0.91 1.82 8.27
CA ILE A 56 0.01 0.71 8.12
C ILE A 56 1.00 1.05 7.01
N SER A 57 2.28 1.20 7.37
CA SER A 57 3.33 1.65 6.46
C SER A 57 3.50 0.68 5.28
N SER A 58 3.25 1.15 4.06
CA SER A 58 3.47 0.40 2.80
C SER A 58 2.93 -1.04 2.84
N LEU A 59 1.76 -1.27 3.42
CA LEU A 59 1.17 -2.59 3.69
C LEU A 59 1.31 -3.57 2.51
N GLU A 60 0.96 -3.16 1.29
CA GLU A 60 0.99 -4.04 0.12
C GLU A 60 2.41 -4.53 -0.22
N ASN A 61 3.43 -3.68 -0.03
CA ASN A 61 4.83 -4.04 -0.29
C ASN A 61 5.33 -5.06 0.74
N TYR A 62 5.04 -4.85 2.02
CA TYR A 62 5.41 -5.79 3.09
C TYR A 62 4.70 -7.13 2.95
N ILE A 63 3.42 -7.13 2.58
CA ILE A 63 2.67 -8.36 2.28
C ILE A 63 3.25 -9.08 1.07
N ALA A 64 3.55 -8.37 -0.02
CA ALA A 64 4.17 -8.94 -1.21
C ALA A 64 5.53 -9.58 -0.89
N ALA A 65 6.34 -8.90 -0.07
CA ALA A 65 7.62 -9.44 0.39
C ALA A 65 7.43 -10.73 1.20
N ASN A 66 6.53 -10.73 2.19
CA ASN A 66 6.26 -11.92 3.00
C ASN A 66 5.73 -13.12 2.18
N LEU A 67 5.04 -12.87 1.08
CA LEU A 67 4.61 -13.92 0.15
C LEU A 67 5.74 -14.46 -0.72
N THR A 68 6.77 -13.65 -1.01
CA THR A 68 7.73 -13.95 -2.08
C THR A 68 9.19 -14.04 -1.66
N TYR A 69 9.55 -13.66 -0.40
CA TYR A 69 10.94 -13.57 0.06
C TYR A 69 11.74 -14.86 -0.11
N LYS A 70 11.12 -16.03 -0.04
CA LYS A 70 11.81 -17.29 -0.28
C LYS A 70 12.37 -17.43 -1.71
N TYR A 71 11.87 -16.64 -2.66
CA TYR A 71 12.34 -16.58 -4.05
C TYR A 71 13.23 -15.37 -4.35
N LYS A 72 13.21 -14.36 -3.48
CA LYS A 72 14.01 -13.13 -3.53
C LYS A 72 14.31 -12.68 -2.09
N PRO A 73 15.23 -13.35 -1.35
CA PRO A 73 15.53 -13.01 0.06
C PRO A 73 15.96 -11.56 0.26
N GLU A 74 16.70 -11.00 -0.71
CA GLU A 74 17.17 -9.62 -0.70
C GLU A 74 16.04 -8.57 -0.63
N ILE A 75 14.79 -8.96 -0.89
CA ILE A 75 13.65 -8.04 -0.75
C ILE A 75 13.47 -7.55 0.69
N LEU A 76 13.90 -8.34 1.68
CA LEU A 76 13.84 -7.95 3.09
C LEU A 76 14.82 -6.82 3.41
N GLU A 77 16.02 -6.86 2.81
CA GLU A 77 17.02 -5.80 2.93
C GLU A 77 16.56 -4.55 2.17
N GLN A 78 16.06 -4.73 0.96
CA GLN A 78 15.55 -3.65 0.11
C GLN A 78 14.41 -2.85 0.78
N LEU A 79 13.51 -3.51 1.50
CA LEU A 79 12.41 -2.83 2.22
C LEU A 79 12.88 -1.97 3.40
N ASN A 80 14.03 -2.30 3.97
CA ASN A 80 14.61 -1.58 5.12
C ASN A 80 15.66 -0.55 4.69
N ASP A 81 16.03 -0.51 3.42
CA ASP A 81 16.97 0.46 2.87
C ASP A 81 16.22 1.76 2.48
N PRO A 82 16.47 2.89 3.17
CA PRO A 82 15.82 4.16 2.87
C PRO A 82 16.19 4.74 1.50
N ASP A 83 17.29 4.28 0.92
CA ASP A 83 17.76 4.72 -0.39
C ASP A 83 17.30 3.80 -1.53
N TYR A 84 16.74 2.64 -1.22
CA TYR A 84 16.20 1.74 -2.22
C TYR A 84 14.91 2.30 -2.85
N ASP A 85 14.91 2.38 -4.16
CA ASP A 85 13.75 2.80 -4.96
C ASP A 85 13.46 1.79 -6.07
N SER A 86 12.43 0.98 -5.87
CA SER A 86 12.00 -0.05 -6.82
C SER A 86 11.62 0.51 -8.21
N HIS A 87 11.29 1.80 -8.29
CA HIS A 87 10.97 2.45 -9.57
C HIS A 87 12.25 2.82 -10.32
N ILE A 88 13.31 3.19 -9.60
CA ILE A 88 14.64 3.40 -10.19
C ILE A 88 15.21 2.06 -10.65
N GLU A 89 15.14 1.00 -9.81
CA GLU A 89 15.54 -0.35 -10.19
C GLU A 89 14.86 -0.79 -11.49
N MET A 90 13.55 -0.60 -11.58
CA MET A 90 12.79 -0.91 -12.80
C MET A 90 13.20 -0.05 -13.99
N ALA A 91 13.48 1.25 -13.78
CA ALA A 91 13.91 2.15 -14.85
C ALA A 91 15.27 1.72 -15.44
N VAL A 92 16.21 1.34 -14.58
CA VAL A 92 17.52 0.82 -15.01
C VAL A 92 17.36 -0.53 -15.71
N PHE A 93 16.64 -1.47 -15.09
CA PHE A 93 16.46 -2.82 -15.63
C PHE A 93 15.77 -2.83 -17.01
N SER A 94 14.83 -1.90 -17.23
CA SER A 94 14.13 -1.79 -18.52
C SER A 94 14.90 -1.01 -19.59
N GLY A 95 16.00 -0.35 -19.21
CA GLY A 95 16.80 0.52 -20.08
C GLY A 95 16.20 1.91 -20.28
N LEU A 96 15.30 2.36 -19.42
CA LEU A 96 14.83 3.75 -19.37
C LEU A 96 15.88 4.69 -18.80
N MET A 97 16.70 4.20 -17.87
CA MET A 97 17.85 4.89 -17.28
C MET A 97 19.10 4.03 -17.41
N THR A 98 20.28 4.66 -17.41
CA THR A 98 21.55 3.98 -17.13
C THR A 98 21.76 3.90 -15.61
N GLN A 99 22.71 3.08 -15.15
CA GLN A 99 23.07 3.06 -13.73
C GLN A 99 23.64 4.43 -13.29
N GLU A 100 24.47 5.06 -14.12
CA GLU A 100 25.00 6.41 -13.86
C GLU A 100 23.90 7.49 -13.71
N ASP A 101 22.83 7.40 -14.52
CA ASP A 101 21.66 8.27 -14.39
C ASP A 101 20.92 8.04 -13.07
N ALA A 102 20.80 6.79 -12.65
CA ALA A 102 20.15 6.42 -11.39
C ALA A 102 20.94 6.93 -10.18
N ASP A 103 22.25 6.69 -10.16
CA ASP A 103 23.17 7.16 -9.10
C ASP A 103 23.13 8.69 -9.01
N PHE A 104 23.24 9.37 -10.16
CA PHE A 104 23.12 10.83 -10.23
C PHE A 104 21.79 11.32 -9.65
N PHE A 105 20.69 10.66 -10.00
CA PHE A 105 19.36 11.06 -9.51
C PHE A 105 19.24 10.90 -7.99
N ILE A 106 19.72 9.79 -7.43
CA ILE A 106 19.67 9.53 -5.98
C ILE A 106 20.48 10.58 -5.22
N GLU A 107 21.71 10.85 -5.66
CA GLU A 107 22.61 11.79 -5.01
C GLU A 107 22.11 13.24 -5.07
N ASN A 108 21.47 13.62 -6.18
CA ASN A 108 21.17 15.02 -6.49
C ASN A 108 19.68 15.38 -6.39
N LYS A 109 18.80 14.50 -5.95
CA LYS A 109 17.34 14.73 -5.87
C LYS A 109 16.92 15.96 -5.03
N LYS A 110 17.82 16.44 -4.15
CA LYS A 110 17.59 17.61 -3.28
C LYS A 110 18.52 18.80 -3.61
N SER A 111 19.25 18.75 -4.73
CA SER A 111 20.16 19.84 -5.14
C SER A 111 19.39 21.13 -5.45
N GLU A 112 19.95 22.28 -5.09
CA GLU A 112 19.41 23.60 -5.42
C GLU A 112 20.01 24.19 -6.71
N ASP A 113 21.03 23.55 -7.27
CA ASP A 113 21.67 23.97 -8.52
C ASP A 113 20.73 23.77 -9.70
N LYS A 114 20.51 24.82 -10.50
CA LYS A 114 19.52 24.81 -11.60
C LYS A 114 19.85 23.83 -12.72
N ASP A 115 21.12 23.65 -13.06
CA ASP A 115 21.51 22.72 -14.13
C ASP A 115 21.37 21.28 -13.66
N VAL A 116 21.71 21.02 -12.41
CA VAL A 116 21.49 19.74 -11.75
C VAL A 116 19.99 19.44 -11.65
N GLN A 117 19.18 20.40 -11.23
CA GLN A 117 17.71 20.25 -11.15
C GLN A 117 17.08 19.93 -12.50
N ASN A 118 17.53 20.53 -13.60
CA ASN A 118 17.02 20.22 -14.93
C ASN A 118 17.26 18.74 -15.28
N ARG A 119 18.45 18.21 -15.02
CA ARG A 119 18.74 16.79 -15.24
C ARG A 119 17.93 15.89 -14.31
N VAL A 120 17.83 16.22 -13.04
CA VAL A 120 16.99 15.51 -12.06
C VAL A 120 15.53 15.47 -12.51
N TYR A 121 15.01 16.58 -13.03
CA TYR A 121 13.63 16.64 -13.56
C TYR A 121 13.43 15.70 -14.74
N GLU A 122 14.35 15.65 -15.72
CA GLU A 122 14.24 14.71 -16.84
C GLU A 122 14.33 13.24 -16.38
N LEU A 123 15.20 12.94 -15.41
CA LEU A 123 15.27 11.60 -14.83
C LEU A 123 14.02 11.24 -14.02
N SER A 124 13.41 12.21 -13.35
CA SER A 124 12.16 12.02 -12.63
C SER A 124 11.00 11.57 -13.54
N LYS A 125 10.97 12.04 -14.80
CA LYS A 125 9.99 11.58 -15.81
C LYS A 125 10.19 10.11 -16.13
N LYS A 126 11.43 9.66 -16.30
CA LYS A 126 11.76 8.25 -16.55
C LYS A 126 11.36 7.38 -15.35
N ARG A 127 11.66 7.83 -14.13
CA ARG A 127 11.21 7.17 -12.90
C ARG A 127 9.69 7.09 -12.80
N LYS A 128 8.97 8.16 -13.22
CA LYS A 128 7.50 8.18 -13.25
C LYS A 128 6.92 7.14 -14.20
N ILE A 129 7.54 6.94 -15.38
CA ILE A 129 7.16 5.85 -16.30
C ILE A 129 7.34 4.49 -15.62
N ALA A 130 8.50 4.24 -15.03
CA ALA A 130 8.76 2.99 -14.31
C ALA A 130 7.79 2.78 -13.14
N LYS A 131 7.42 3.84 -12.41
CA LYS A 131 6.39 3.80 -11.37
C LYS A 131 5.04 3.33 -11.92
N VAL A 132 4.59 3.87 -13.04
CA VAL A 132 3.34 3.44 -13.70
C VAL A 132 3.44 1.98 -14.10
N VAL A 133 4.57 1.54 -14.69
CA VAL A 133 4.78 0.13 -15.07
C VAL A 133 4.71 -0.77 -13.84
N ASN A 134 5.43 -0.45 -12.76
CA ASN A 134 5.45 -1.26 -11.53
C ASN A 134 4.03 -1.47 -10.96
N TYR A 135 3.30 -0.38 -10.73
CA TYR A 135 1.95 -0.49 -10.17
C TYR A 135 0.98 -1.18 -11.13
N SER A 136 0.93 -0.74 -12.39
CA SER A 136 -0.07 -1.26 -13.32
C SER A 136 0.15 -2.74 -13.66
N SER A 137 1.41 -3.20 -13.70
CA SER A 137 1.73 -4.59 -14.03
C SER A 137 1.30 -5.55 -12.94
N LEU A 138 1.45 -5.19 -11.67
CA LEU A 138 0.95 -5.97 -10.53
C LEU A 138 -0.58 -6.12 -10.58
N PHE A 139 -1.28 -5.11 -11.10
CA PHE A 139 -2.73 -5.16 -11.33
C PHE A 139 -3.13 -5.80 -12.66
N GLY A 140 -2.16 -6.33 -13.42
CA GLY A 140 -2.40 -7.09 -14.65
C GLY A 140 -2.77 -6.23 -15.86
N ILE A 141 -2.19 -5.04 -15.99
CA ILE A 141 -2.42 -4.19 -17.17
C ILE A 141 -1.95 -4.89 -18.45
N GLY A 142 -2.77 -4.81 -19.51
CA GLY A 142 -2.38 -5.25 -20.85
C GLY A 142 -1.52 -4.21 -21.58
N ALA A 143 -0.69 -4.67 -22.54
CA ALA A 143 0.23 -3.81 -23.28
C ALA A 143 -0.46 -2.66 -24.03
N LYS A 144 -1.69 -2.87 -24.53
CA LYS A 144 -2.45 -1.82 -25.21
C LYS A 144 -2.81 -0.69 -24.24
N LYS A 145 -3.38 -1.04 -23.08
CA LYS A 145 -3.75 -0.03 -22.07
C LYS A 145 -2.51 0.69 -21.51
N LEU A 146 -1.43 -0.02 -21.26
CA LEU A 146 -0.17 0.60 -20.82
C LEU A 146 0.40 1.56 -21.88
N SER A 147 0.30 1.20 -23.18
CA SER A 147 0.66 2.07 -24.30
C SER A 147 -0.16 3.35 -24.31
N ASP A 148 -1.49 3.23 -24.14
CA ASP A 148 -2.41 4.36 -24.11
C ASP A 148 -2.16 5.27 -22.89
N ASP A 149 -1.98 4.68 -21.70
CA ASP A 149 -1.77 5.41 -20.45
C ASP A 149 -0.43 6.18 -20.42
N LEU A 150 0.61 5.63 -21.07
CA LEU A 150 1.94 6.26 -21.13
C LEU A 150 2.18 7.11 -22.41
N GLY A 151 1.30 7.03 -23.39
CA GLY A 151 1.49 7.70 -24.69
C GLY A 151 2.71 7.16 -25.48
N ILE A 152 3.05 5.86 -25.32
CA ILE A 152 4.19 5.22 -25.99
C ILE A 152 3.73 4.16 -26.99
N PRO A 153 4.57 3.79 -27.98
CA PRO A 153 4.23 2.71 -28.91
C PRO A 153 3.96 1.38 -28.19
N ILE A 154 3.00 0.60 -28.67
CA ILE A 154 2.64 -0.70 -28.08
C ILE A 154 3.82 -1.68 -28.01
N ARG A 155 4.80 -1.56 -28.92
CA ARG A 155 6.04 -2.35 -28.92
C ARG A 155 6.88 -2.04 -27.69
N GLU A 156 6.97 -0.78 -27.29
CA GLU A 156 7.68 -0.34 -26.07
C GLU A 156 6.94 -0.78 -24.82
N ALA A 157 5.62 -0.62 -24.77
CA ALA A 157 4.80 -1.11 -23.67
C ALA A 157 4.98 -2.63 -23.44
N LYS A 158 5.03 -3.44 -24.52
CA LYS A 158 5.34 -4.86 -24.45
C LYS A 158 6.74 -5.14 -23.89
N LYS A 159 7.74 -4.34 -24.30
CA LYS A 159 9.13 -4.45 -23.78
C LYS A 159 9.18 -4.15 -22.27
N LEU A 160 8.51 -3.09 -21.85
CA LEU A 160 8.44 -2.70 -20.43
C LEU A 160 7.76 -3.78 -19.58
N LEU A 161 6.62 -4.33 -20.02
CA LEU A 161 5.94 -5.44 -19.34
C LEU A 161 6.82 -6.68 -19.24
N LYS A 162 7.54 -7.04 -20.32
CA LYS A 162 8.47 -8.16 -20.31
C LYS A 162 9.62 -7.94 -19.31
N SER A 163 10.18 -6.73 -19.26
CA SER A 163 11.21 -6.35 -18.30
C SER A 163 10.68 -6.43 -16.86
N PHE A 164 9.48 -5.93 -16.61
CA PHE A 164 8.83 -6.01 -15.31
C PHE A 164 8.72 -7.46 -14.80
N TRP A 165 8.16 -8.36 -15.61
CA TRP A 165 7.99 -9.76 -15.20
C TRP A 165 9.32 -10.52 -15.07
N LYS A 166 10.35 -10.11 -15.81
CA LYS A 166 11.70 -10.65 -15.66
C LYS A 166 12.35 -10.18 -14.34
N LEU A 167 12.24 -8.91 -14.02
CA LEU A 167 12.73 -8.35 -12.76
C LEU A 167 11.99 -8.95 -11.56
N ASN A 168 10.66 -9.10 -11.69
CA ASN A 168 9.79 -9.63 -10.65
C ASN A 168 9.50 -11.13 -10.82
N ASN A 169 10.49 -11.92 -11.28
CA ASN A 169 10.34 -13.36 -11.48
C ASN A 169 10.00 -14.12 -10.17
N HIS A 170 10.36 -13.57 -9.02
CA HIS A 170 9.98 -14.11 -7.71
C HIS A 170 8.44 -14.16 -7.53
N VAL A 171 7.72 -13.17 -8.05
CA VAL A 171 6.24 -13.15 -8.07
C VAL A 171 5.70 -14.27 -8.96
N VAL A 172 6.30 -14.48 -10.14
CA VAL A 172 5.92 -15.58 -11.05
C VAL A 172 6.14 -16.94 -10.41
N LYS A 173 7.29 -17.12 -9.74
CA LYS A 173 7.59 -18.35 -9.00
C LYS A 173 6.59 -18.60 -7.87
N PHE A 174 6.24 -17.58 -7.11
CA PHE A 174 5.21 -17.67 -6.06
C PHE A 174 3.85 -18.09 -6.62
N ILE A 175 3.39 -17.46 -7.70
CA ILE A 175 2.10 -17.80 -8.33
C ILE A 175 2.08 -19.28 -8.76
N ASN A 176 3.17 -19.76 -9.36
CA ASN A 176 3.21 -21.09 -9.94
C ASN A 176 3.43 -22.21 -8.90
N ASN A 177 4.13 -21.91 -7.80
CA ASN A 177 4.57 -22.96 -6.86
C ASN A 177 3.80 -22.95 -5.53
N ASP A 178 3.33 -21.79 -5.09
CA ASP A 178 2.74 -21.65 -3.74
C ASP A 178 1.24 -21.32 -3.75
N LEU A 179 0.77 -20.73 -4.83
CA LEU A 179 -0.62 -20.33 -4.92
C LEU A 179 -1.47 -21.50 -5.41
N LEU A 180 -2.04 -22.24 -4.47
CA LEU A 180 -2.92 -23.37 -4.82
C LEU A 180 -4.15 -22.87 -5.56
N GLU A 181 -4.45 -23.50 -6.67
CA GLU A 181 -5.60 -23.23 -7.52
C GLU A 181 -6.56 -24.43 -7.54
N LYS A 182 -7.85 -24.14 -7.47
CA LYS A 182 -8.91 -25.14 -7.60
C LYS A 182 -10.00 -24.61 -8.54
N THR A 183 -10.29 -25.37 -9.58
CA THR A 183 -11.44 -25.09 -10.45
C THR A 183 -12.61 -25.98 -10.04
N THR A 184 -13.76 -25.37 -9.80
CA THR A 184 -15.00 -26.07 -9.43
C THR A 184 -15.75 -26.58 -10.67
N SER A 185 -16.72 -27.47 -10.47
CA SER A 185 -17.54 -28.06 -11.56
C SER A 185 -18.30 -27.01 -12.40
N ASP A 186 -18.62 -25.85 -11.79
CA ASP A 186 -19.25 -24.71 -12.47
C ASP A 186 -18.21 -23.77 -13.14
N LYS A 187 -16.96 -24.25 -13.35
CA LYS A 187 -15.86 -23.57 -14.01
C LYS A 187 -15.39 -22.28 -13.30
N ARG A 188 -15.64 -22.12 -12.02
CA ARG A 188 -15.08 -21.03 -11.23
C ARG A 188 -13.71 -21.42 -10.72
N THR A 189 -12.73 -20.53 -10.91
CA THR A 189 -11.38 -20.68 -10.38
C THR A 189 -11.29 -20.02 -9.01
N TRP A 190 -10.70 -20.72 -8.07
CA TRP A 190 -10.40 -20.27 -6.72
C TRP A 190 -8.91 -20.38 -6.47
N ILE A 191 -8.35 -19.41 -5.78
CA ILE A 191 -6.98 -19.47 -5.28
C ILE A 191 -7.00 -19.56 -3.76
N ARG A 192 -6.03 -20.29 -3.18
CA ARG A 192 -5.84 -20.34 -1.74
C ARG A 192 -4.63 -19.49 -1.37
N ASN A 193 -4.83 -18.48 -0.54
CA ASN A 193 -3.74 -17.71 0.03
C ASN A 193 -2.94 -18.62 0.98
N PRO A 194 -1.61 -18.81 0.80
CA PRO A 194 -0.85 -19.77 1.59
C PRO A 194 -0.65 -19.37 3.05
N ILE A 195 -0.69 -18.07 3.36
CA ILE A 195 -0.52 -17.55 4.73
C ILE A 195 -1.85 -17.52 5.47
N SER A 196 -2.88 -16.89 4.89
CA SER A 196 -4.19 -16.79 5.55
C SER A 196 -5.04 -18.05 5.44
N GLY A 197 -4.75 -18.93 4.49
CA GLY A 197 -5.54 -20.11 4.21
C GLY A 197 -6.87 -19.85 3.49
N PHE A 198 -7.25 -18.62 3.23
CA PHE A 198 -8.51 -18.25 2.60
C PHE A 198 -8.57 -18.67 1.14
N TYR A 199 -9.72 -19.20 0.73
CA TYR A 199 -10.08 -19.42 -0.66
C TYR A 199 -10.79 -18.19 -1.22
N LEU A 200 -10.30 -17.70 -2.35
CA LEU A 200 -10.74 -16.45 -2.98
C LEU A 200 -11.12 -16.73 -4.44
N PRO A 201 -12.32 -16.32 -4.90
CA PRO A 201 -12.69 -16.47 -6.29
C PRO A 201 -11.81 -15.58 -7.18
N CYS A 202 -11.15 -16.20 -8.16
CA CYS A 202 -10.24 -15.53 -9.08
C CYS A 202 -10.78 -15.58 -10.50
N SER A 203 -11.07 -14.42 -11.08
CA SER A 203 -11.70 -14.32 -12.40
C SER A 203 -10.71 -14.32 -13.57
N ALA A 204 -9.40 -14.19 -13.30
CA ALA A 204 -8.35 -14.15 -14.35
C ALA A 204 -6.96 -14.32 -13.72
N ASP A 205 -6.06 -14.95 -14.47
CA ASP A 205 -4.68 -15.26 -14.02
C ASP A 205 -3.88 -14.04 -13.55
N HIS A 206 -3.98 -12.94 -14.27
CA HIS A 206 -3.26 -11.72 -13.94
C HIS A 206 -3.71 -11.08 -12.62
N LYS A 207 -4.82 -11.51 -12.03
CA LYS A 207 -5.33 -11.02 -10.75
C LYS A 207 -4.86 -11.84 -9.55
N LYS A 208 -4.29 -13.02 -9.77
CA LYS A 208 -3.94 -13.98 -8.71
C LYS A 208 -3.07 -13.36 -7.62
N PHE A 209 -1.96 -12.75 -8.01
CA PHE A 209 -1.03 -12.15 -7.05
C PHE A 209 -1.65 -10.99 -6.28
N ASN A 210 -2.27 -10.05 -7.00
CA ASN A 210 -2.93 -8.91 -6.37
C ASN A 210 -4.03 -9.36 -5.39
N LEU A 211 -4.81 -10.38 -5.75
CA LEU A 211 -5.85 -10.91 -4.88
C LEU A 211 -5.26 -11.55 -3.61
N ALA A 212 -4.12 -12.26 -3.73
CA ALA A 212 -3.41 -12.80 -2.57
C ALA A 212 -2.87 -11.68 -1.65
N VAL A 213 -2.24 -10.65 -2.21
CA VAL A 213 -1.73 -9.49 -1.46
C VAL A 213 -2.86 -8.75 -0.77
N GLN A 214 -3.89 -8.38 -1.50
CA GLN A 214 -5.03 -7.61 -1.01
C GLN A 214 -5.80 -8.34 0.11
N SER A 215 -5.99 -9.64 -0.02
CA SER A 215 -6.73 -10.44 0.97
C SER A 215 -5.95 -10.61 2.27
N LEU A 216 -4.63 -10.82 2.18
CA LEU A 216 -3.79 -10.91 3.37
C LEU A 216 -3.65 -9.55 4.06
N GLY A 217 -3.47 -8.47 3.27
CA GLY A 217 -3.46 -7.10 3.81
C GLY A 217 -4.75 -6.75 4.54
N SER A 218 -5.91 -7.13 3.98
CA SER A 218 -7.20 -6.95 4.66
C SER A 218 -7.26 -7.71 5.98
N LEU A 219 -6.81 -8.96 6.02
CA LEU A 219 -6.79 -9.75 7.26
C LEU A 219 -5.87 -9.14 8.31
N VAL A 220 -4.67 -8.70 7.91
CA VAL A 220 -3.71 -7.99 8.78
C VAL A 220 -4.38 -6.77 9.41
N THR A 221 -5.01 -5.91 8.59
CA THR A 221 -5.71 -4.71 9.08
C THR A 221 -6.83 -5.06 10.05
N GLN A 222 -7.68 -6.05 9.72
CA GLN A 222 -8.80 -6.45 10.59
C GLN A 222 -8.32 -7.04 11.92
N MET A 223 -7.25 -7.85 11.91
CA MET A 223 -6.67 -8.39 13.15
C MET A 223 -6.03 -7.30 13.99
N TRP A 224 -5.31 -6.36 13.37
CA TRP A 224 -4.75 -5.20 14.06
C TRP A 224 -5.85 -4.39 14.77
N ILE A 225 -6.95 -4.06 14.06
CA ILE A 225 -8.11 -3.38 14.64
C ILE A 225 -8.71 -4.19 15.79
N GLY A 226 -8.83 -5.51 15.63
CA GLY A 226 -9.32 -6.40 16.69
C GLY A 226 -8.49 -6.27 17.96
N PHE A 227 -7.15 -6.32 17.87
CA PHE A 227 -6.27 -6.17 19.03
C PHE A 227 -6.31 -4.78 19.65
N ILE A 228 -6.51 -3.73 18.84
CA ILE A 228 -6.72 -2.36 19.34
C ILE A 228 -7.99 -2.29 20.20
N VAL A 229 -9.08 -2.90 19.72
CA VAL A 229 -10.36 -2.94 20.44
C VAL A 229 -10.26 -3.79 21.71
N ASP A 230 -9.61 -4.95 21.65
CA ASP A 230 -9.38 -5.83 22.80
C ASP A 230 -8.52 -5.14 23.88
N ALA A 231 -7.64 -4.22 23.48
CA ALA A 231 -6.85 -3.39 24.39
C ALA A 231 -7.63 -2.18 24.97
N GLY A 232 -8.91 -2.04 24.64
CA GLY A 232 -9.83 -1.03 25.19
C GLY A 232 -9.87 0.30 24.42
N LEU A 233 -9.23 0.41 23.25
CA LEU A 233 -9.38 1.58 22.38
C LEU A 233 -10.56 1.41 21.43
N GLN A 234 -11.22 2.53 21.12
CA GLN A 234 -12.39 2.54 20.24
C GLN A 234 -12.07 3.33 18.96
N PRO A 235 -11.87 2.67 17.80
CA PRO A 235 -11.72 3.36 16.54
C PRO A 235 -12.95 4.22 16.19
N SER A 236 -12.73 5.50 15.94
CA SER A 236 -13.77 6.42 15.47
C SER A 236 -13.96 6.34 13.96
N LEU A 237 -12.86 6.02 13.24
CA LEU A 237 -12.85 5.75 11.81
C LEU A 237 -11.86 4.61 11.54
N SER A 238 -12.22 3.72 10.63
CA SER A 238 -11.28 2.78 10.01
C SER A 238 -11.50 2.81 8.52
N MET A 239 -10.45 3.05 7.74
CA MET A 239 -10.54 3.18 6.30
C MET A 239 -9.30 2.59 5.63
N HIS A 240 -9.51 1.56 4.80
CA HIS A 240 -8.44 0.78 4.17
C HIS A 240 -7.49 0.15 5.20
N ASP A 241 -6.32 0.72 5.38
CA ASP A 241 -5.23 0.36 6.29
C ASP A 241 -4.99 1.41 7.39
N GLU A 242 -5.92 2.37 7.50
CA GLU A 242 -5.88 3.46 8.46
C GLU A 242 -6.89 3.26 9.60
N VAL A 243 -6.51 3.69 10.79
CA VAL A 243 -7.36 3.81 11.97
C VAL A 243 -7.25 5.22 12.57
N VAL A 244 -8.38 5.83 12.88
CA VAL A 244 -8.44 7.10 13.64
C VAL A 244 -9.13 6.87 14.95
N ILE A 245 -8.51 7.30 16.04
CA ILE A 245 -9.02 7.19 17.41
C ILE A 245 -9.08 8.59 18.02
N ILE A 246 -10.16 8.90 18.73
CA ILE A 246 -10.30 10.15 19.48
C ILE A 246 -9.89 9.87 20.93
N ILE A 247 -8.89 10.58 21.43
CA ILE A 247 -8.36 10.43 22.79
C ILE A 247 -8.32 11.78 23.51
N LYS A 248 -8.19 11.80 24.83
CA LYS A 248 -7.93 13.01 25.60
C LYS A 248 -6.59 13.63 25.19
N ASP A 249 -6.57 14.96 25.06
CA ASP A 249 -5.39 15.70 24.64
C ASP A 249 -4.41 15.91 25.79
N ASN A 250 -3.69 14.86 26.17
CA ASN A 250 -2.59 14.92 27.14
C ASN A 250 -1.49 13.92 26.75
N LYS A 251 -0.29 14.13 27.28
CA LYS A 251 0.90 13.35 26.96
C LYS A 251 0.74 11.86 27.30
N GLU A 252 0.16 11.55 28.45
CA GLU A 252 -0.01 10.18 28.94
C GLU A 252 -0.90 9.35 28.01
N GLU A 253 -2.06 9.89 27.60
CA GLU A 253 -2.97 9.21 26.69
C GLU A 253 -2.39 9.05 25.28
N ARG A 254 -1.60 10.02 24.80
CA ARG A 254 -0.90 9.89 23.50
C ARG A 254 0.13 8.77 23.54
N GLU A 255 0.99 8.71 24.57
CA GLU A 255 2.02 7.66 24.72
C GLU A 255 1.39 6.28 24.90
N LYS A 256 0.36 6.17 25.74
CA LYS A 256 -0.41 4.95 25.97
C LYS A 256 -1.05 4.44 24.66
N THR A 257 -1.70 5.34 23.92
CA THR A 257 -2.38 4.98 22.67
C THR A 257 -1.37 4.50 21.63
N LYS A 258 -0.27 5.24 21.45
CA LYS A 258 0.81 4.85 20.52
C LYS A 258 1.34 3.46 20.85
N LYS A 259 1.64 3.19 22.13
CA LYS A 259 2.13 1.89 22.59
C LYS A 259 1.13 0.75 22.29
N ILE A 260 -0.17 0.96 22.52
CA ILE A 260 -1.19 -0.04 22.22
C ILE A 260 -1.25 -0.33 20.72
N LEU A 261 -1.18 0.70 19.87
CA LEU A 261 -1.20 0.54 18.42
C LEU A 261 0.00 -0.26 17.92
N GLU A 262 1.22 0.05 18.41
CA GLU A 262 2.46 -0.64 18.07
C GLU A 262 2.46 -2.10 18.56
N GLU A 263 2.10 -2.35 19.83
CA GLU A 263 2.00 -3.70 20.40
C GLU A 263 0.94 -4.55 19.69
N SER A 264 -0.15 -3.94 19.26
CA SER A 264 -1.20 -4.63 18.49
C SER A 264 -0.70 -5.07 17.11
N MET A 265 0.10 -4.26 16.42
CA MET A 265 0.73 -4.66 15.16
C MET A 265 1.80 -5.73 15.37
N GLU A 266 2.56 -5.63 16.46
CA GLU A 266 3.55 -6.64 16.81
C GLU A 266 2.92 -8.02 17.08
N LYS A 267 1.73 -8.07 17.71
CA LYS A 267 0.96 -9.32 17.84
C LYS A 267 0.59 -9.91 16.49
N VAL A 268 0.17 -9.09 15.53
CA VAL A 268 -0.15 -9.54 14.16
C VAL A 268 1.09 -10.11 13.48
N ASN A 269 2.22 -9.41 13.55
CA ASN A 269 3.50 -9.88 13.01
C ASN A 269 3.90 -11.24 13.57
N ASN A 270 3.70 -11.44 14.87
CA ASN A 270 4.05 -12.70 15.55
C ASN A 270 3.13 -13.85 15.15
N ILE A 271 1.81 -13.62 15.03
CA ILE A 271 0.85 -14.64 14.62
C ILE A 271 1.16 -15.18 13.22
N PHE A 272 1.49 -14.30 12.28
CA PHE A 272 1.83 -14.70 10.92
C PHE A 272 3.30 -15.08 10.75
N ASN A 273 4.13 -14.88 11.78
CA ASN A 273 5.59 -15.07 11.71
C ASN A 273 6.19 -14.36 10.49
N PHE A 274 5.83 -13.09 10.30
CA PHE A 274 6.29 -12.31 9.16
C PHE A 274 7.80 -12.07 9.20
N ALA A 275 8.48 -12.42 8.11
CA ALA A 275 9.91 -12.14 7.92
C ALA A 275 10.14 -10.64 7.66
N ALA A 276 9.30 -10.02 6.81
CA ALA A 276 9.22 -8.59 6.67
C ALA A 276 8.22 -8.04 7.70
N ARG A 277 8.74 -7.54 8.84
CA ARG A 277 7.90 -6.99 9.93
C ARG A 277 7.16 -5.74 9.46
N ILE A 278 5.84 -5.75 9.59
CA ILE A 278 4.97 -4.64 9.23
C ILE A 278 5.00 -3.62 10.36
N SER A 279 5.19 -2.36 10.02
CA SER A 279 5.17 -1.22 10.95
C SER A 279 3.96 -0.33 10.69
N ILE A 280 3.72 0.57 11.64
CA ILE A 280 2.68 1.60 11.55
C ILE A 280 3.30 2.98 11.72
N ASP A 281 2.68 3.97 11.13
CA ASP A 281 2.92 5.39 11.42
C ASP A 281 1.84 5.91 12.36
N VAL A 282 2.19 6.74 13.34
CA VAL A 282 1.25 7.28 14.33
C VAL A 282 1.40 8.79 14.39
N GLN A 283 0.33 9.50 14.09
CA GLN A 283 0.28 10.96 14.09
C GLN A 283 -0.82 11.48 15.01
N PHE A 284 -0.62 12.67 15.56
CA PHE A 284 -1.61 13.34 16.43
C PHE A 284 -1.90 14.71 15.90
N GLY A 285 -3.18 15.06 15.81
CA GLY A 285 -3.64 16.36 15.30
C GLY A 285 -5.04 16.72 15.75
N LYS A 286 -5.39 17.98 15.61
CA LYS A 286 -6.76 18.48 15.93
C LYS A 286 -7.75 18.17 14.82
N THR A 287 -7.25 18.08 13.60
CA THR A 287 -8.05 17.84 12.41
C THR A 287 -7.56 16.63 11.64
N TYR A 288 -8.40 16.11 10.75
CA TYR A 288 -8.03 15.00 9.87
C TYR A 288 -6.94 15.37 8.85
N ALA A 289 -6.72 16.66 8.62
CA ALA A 289 -5.61 17.13 7.79
C ALA A 289 -4.25 17.02 8.51
N ASP A 290 -4.23 17.15 9.84
CA ASP A 290 -3.00 17.14 10.63
C ASP A 290 -2.41 15.74 10.82
N ILE A 291 -3.22 14.72 10.53
CA ILE A 291 -2.83 13.31 10.69
C ILE A 291 -2.61 12.60 9.34
N HIS A 292 -2.40 13.41 8.24
CA HIS A 292 -2.18 12.88 6.86
C HIS A 292 -1.12 13.67 6.11
#